data_bc74a15f574e9a7dfdfa48808b73d0dd
#
_entry.id   bc74a15f574e9a7dfdfa48808b73d0dd
#
_cell.length_a   1.000
_cell.length_b   1.000
_cell.length_c   1.000
_cell.angle_alpha   90.00
_cell.angle_beta   90.00
_cell.angle_gamma   90.00
#
_symmetry.space_group_name_H-M   'P 1'
#
loop_
_entity.id
_entity.type
_entity.pdbx_description
1 polymer ?
#
loop_
_entity_poly.entity_id
_entity_poly.type
_entity_poly.pdbx_seq_one_letter_code
_entity_poly.pdbx_strand_id
1 'polypeptide(L)'
;MEISYNRFCDLLHKDSCVYFESKEDNEICAFAIVEDFAIRLICVIPPKQGHGIGTKLISDIEKHAGDRGFDKLITGGVSSRLFIGAISESWRFFEKQGFVSVGKCDEMILKLVDFQLDKLALHGSDIAEYGWFDGNLEDIRSAVSLVDESWTQYFINSENIYVAKVNGEIASFCLVDINCQNYLTDKYRKVGMPGCVGTVPKFRNNGIALEMVARVTEYLKDQGMDVSFIFFTGVAKWYEKIGYRTFLSEYFGVKQLG
;
A
#
# COMPACT_ATOMS: atom_id res chain seq x y z
N MET A 1 -2.70 8.95 13.85
CA MET A 1 -2.74 7.59 13.26
C MET A 1 -1.94 6.66 14.17
N GLU A 2 -2.45 5.48 14.44
CA GLU A 2 -1.76 4.46 15.25
C GLU A 2 -1.01 3.55 14.27
N ILE A 3 0.31 3.51 14.39
CA ILE A 3 1.19 2.73 13.50
C ILE A 3 1.45 1.36 14.13
N SER A 4 1.54 0.32 13.32
CA SER A 4 1.93 -1.01 13.79
C SER A 4 3.32 -0.98 14.44
N TYR A 5 3.36 -1.39 15.71
CA TYR A 5 4.59 -1.42 16.48
C TYR A 5 5.62 -2.39 15.88
N ASN A 6 5.16 -3.56 15.42
CA ASN A 6 6.05 -4.56 14.80
C ASN A 6 6.70 -4.01 13.53
N ARG A 7 5.93 -3.36 12.65
CA ARG A 7 6.48 -2.75 11.43
C ARG A 7 7.46 -1.62 11.72
N PHE A 8 7.17 -0.83 12.76
CA PHE A 8 8.11 0.20 13.21
C PHE A 8 9.41 -0.43 13.74
N CYS A 9 9.33 -1.50 14.54
CA CYS A 9 10.50 -2.23 15.02
C CYS A 9 11.30 -2.86 13.87
N ASP A 10 10.63 -3.45 12.87
CA ASP A 10 11.28 -3.99 11.66
C ASP A 10 12.10 -2.92 10.93
N LEU A 11 11.59 -1.70 10.85
CA LEU A 11 12.32 -0.58 10.26
C LEU A 11 13.52 -0.18 11.13
N LEU A 12 13.36 -0.15 12.46
CA LEU A 12 14.43 0.21 13.39
C LEU A 12 15.60 -0.79 13.41
N HIS A 13 15.34 -2.05 13.10
CA HIS A 13 16.39 -3.10 13.15
C HIS A 13 17.06 -3.36 11.79
N LYS A 14 16.82 -2.51 10.79
CA LYS A 14 17.51 -2.62 9.51
C LYS A 14 18.90 -2.01 9.58
N ASP A 15 19.94 -2.82 9.31
CA ASP A 15 21.35 -2.38 9.29
C ASP A 15 21.64 -1.28 8.25
N SER A 16 20.79 -1.18 7.20
CA SER A 16 20.90 -0.15 6.17
C SER A 16 20.37 1.23 6.58
N CYS A 17 19.69 1.34 7.74
CA CYS A 17 19.09 2.58 8.18
C CYS A 17 20.05 3.44 8.99
N VAL A 18 19.98 4.75 8.75
CA VAL A 18 20.67 5.80 9.51
C VAL A 18 19.64 6.63 10.26
N TYR A 19 19.96 7.03 11.49
CA TYR A 19 19.06 7.73 12.38
C TYR A 19 19.56 9.15 12.62
N PHE A 20 18.62 10.10 12.56
CA PHE A 20 18.83 11.50 12.92
C PHE A 20 17.93 11.83 14.08
N GLU A 21 18.44 12.56 15.07
CA GLU A 21 17.67 12.98 16.23
C GLU A 21 17.89 14.45 16.57
N SER A 22 16.87 15.09 17.11
CA SER A 22 16.97 16.38 17.80
C SER A 22 16.55 16.22 19.24
N LYS A 23 17.33 16.82 20.16
CA LYS A 23 17.07 16.79 21.60
C LYS A 23 16.94 18.20 22.15
N GLU A 24 16.04 18.36 23.10
CA GLU A 24 15.96 19.49 24.01
C GLU A 24 15.91 18.96 25.44
N ASP A 25 16.66 19.54 26.34
CA ASP A 25 16.74 19.13 27.75
C ASP A 25 17.03 17.60 27.92
N ASN A 26 17.88 17.02 27.05
CA ASN A 26 18.17 15.60 26.95
C ASN A 26 17.01 14.69 26.51
N GLU A 27 15.85 15.20 26.14
CA GLU A 27 14.73 14.43 25.60
C GLU A 27 14.68 14.53 24.09
N ILE A 28 14.39 13.41 23.41
CA ILE A 28 14.22 13.39 21.95
C ILE A 28 12.92 14.11 21.61
N CYS A 29 13.02 15.24 20.91
CA CYS A 29 11.87 16.00 20.43
C CYS A 29 11.56 15.77 18.94
N ALA A 30 12.52 15.24 18.18
CA ALA A 30 12.31 14.85 16.79
C ALA A 30 13.32 13.77 16.37
N PHE A 31 12.93 12.95 15.39
CA PHE A 31 13.82 11.97 14.79
C PHE A 31 13.45 11.70 13.32
N ALA A 32 14.41 11.18 12.57
CA ALA A 32 14.18 10.66 11.23
C ALA A 32 14.93 9.34 11.03
N ILE A 33 14.39 8.50 10.16
CA ILE A 33 14.98 7.23 9.72
C ILE A 33 15.17 7.33 8.22
N VAL A 34 16.39 7.10 7.76
CA VAL A 34 16.77 7.18 6.36
C VAL A 34 17.44 5.86 5.95
N GLU A 35 17.00 5.29 4.85
CA GLU A 35 17.60 4.12 4.21
C GLU A 35 18.14 4.57 2.85
N ASP A 36 19.47 4.58 2.70
CA ASP A 36 20.19 5.16 1.56
C ASP A 36 19.80 6.61 1.29
N PHE A 37 18.99 6.86 0.26
CA PHE A 37 18.45 8.17 -0.11
C PHE A 37 16.94 8.31 0.18
N ALA A 38 16.34 7.32 0.85
CA ALA A 38 14.91 7.30 1.16
C ALA A 38 14.64 7.73 2.61
N ILE A 39 13.87 8.79 2.80
CA ILE A 39 13.34 9.20 4.11
C ILE A 39 12.19 8.27 4.45
N ARG A 40 12.47 7.27 5.29
CA ARG A 40 11.51 6.24 5.69
C ARG A 40 10.49 6.74 6.71
N LEU A 41 10.94 7.64 7.58
CA LEU A 41 10.13 8.26 8.60
C LEU A 41 10.78 9.57 9.04
N ILE A 42 9.97 10.59 9.30
CA ILE A 42 10.37 11.81 10.00
C ILE A 42 9.26 12.22 10.95
N CYS A 43 9.61 12.48 12.20
CA CYS A 43 8.69 12.83 13.25
C CYS A 43 9.22 14.00 14.07
N VAL A 44 8.33 14.97 14.37
CA VAL A 44 8.56 16.01 15.37
C VAL A 44 7.37 15.97 16.34
N ILE A 45 7.64 15.91 17.64
CA ILE A 45 6.55 15.88 18.63
C ILE A 45 5.66 17.13 18.48
N PRO A 46 4.32 17.02 18.67
CA PRO A 46 3.39 18.10 18.39
C PRO A 46 3.75 19.45 19.02
N PRO A 47 4.18 19.53 20.32
CA PRO A 47 4.52 20.82 20.93
C PRO A 47 5.73 21.53 20.30
N LYS A 48 6.56 20.79 19.54
CA LYS A 48 7.79 21.30 18.92
C LYS A 48 7.67 21.49 17.41
N GLN A 49 6.49 21.23 16.83
CA GLN A 49 6.22 21.50 15.42
C GLN A 49 6.17 23.01 15.16
N GLY A 50 6.53 23.41 13.94
CA GLY A 50 6.55 24.83 13.54
C GLY A 50 7.78 25.63 13.98
N HIS A 51 8.71 25.05 14.74
CA HIS A 51 9.92 25.70 15.24
C HIS A 51 11.20 25.42 14.39
N GLY A 52 11.04 24.95 13.16
CA GLY A 52 12.17 24.71 12.25
C GLY A 52 12.92 23.37 12.45
N ILE A 53 12.57 22.57 13.47
CA ILE A 53 13.29 21.31 13.79
C ILE A 53 13.22 20.33 12.62
N GLY A 54 12.04 20.13 12.02
CA GLY A 54 11.90 19.25 10.86
C GLY A 54 12.72 19.72 9.65
N THR A 55 12.78 21.03 9.41
CA THR A 55 13.59 21.63 8.35
C THR A 55 15.08 21.37 8.59
N LYS A 56 15.54 21.49 9.85
CA LYS A 56 16.91 21.17 10.21
C LYS A 56 17.24 19.68 9.97
N LEU A 57 16.33 18.76 10.35
CA LEU A 57 16.51 17.33 10.08
C LEU A 57 16.63 17.06 8.56
N ILE A 58 15.79 17.67 7.73
CA ILE A 58 15.90 17.52 6.27
C ILE A 58 17.27 18.02 5.77
N SER A 59 17.75 19.18 6.25
CA SER A 59 19.06 19.69 5.88
C SER A 59 20.22 18.77 6.28
N ASP A 60 20.14 18.17 7.48
CA ASP A 60 21.13 17.20 7.96
C ASP A 60 21.11 15.92 7.10
N ILE A 61 19.92 15.46 6.68
CA ILE A 61 19.73 14.31 5.78
C ILE A 61 20.28 14.62 4.38
N GLU A 62 20.01 15.82 3.82
CA GLU A 62 20.53 16.24 2.53
C GLU A 62 22.06 16.23 2.49
N LYS A 63 22.68 16.80 3.54
CA LYS A 63 24.13 16.76 3.69
C LYS A 63 24.66 15.33 3.73
N HIS A 64 24.05 14.46 4.55
CA HIS A 64 24.44 13.06 4.66
C HIS A 64 24.32 12.31 3.33
N ALA A 65 23.23 12.52 2.60
CA ALA A 65 23.02 11.91 1.29
C ALA A 65 24.07 12.41 0.26
N GLY A 66 24.34 13.71 0.22
CA GLY A 66 25.38 14.30 -0.63
C GLY A 66 26.77 13.76 -0.29
N ASP A 67 27.14 13.67 0.98
CA ASP A 67 28.44 13.12 1.43
C ASP A 67 28.62 11.65 1.01
N ARG A 68 27.52 10.91 0.79
CA ARG A 68 27.49 9.53 0.29
C ARG A 68 27.37 9.43 -1.25
N GLY A 69 27.31 10.56 -1.93
CA GLY A 69 27.25 10.62 -3.40
C GLY A 69 25.86 10.39 -4.00
N PHE A 70 24.79 10.47 -3.20
CA PHE A 70 23.44 10.46 -3.73
C PHE A 70 23.07 11.83 -4.33
N ASP A 71 22.41 11.83 -5.47
CA ASP A 71 21.97 13.02 -6.20
C ASP A 71 20.52 13.42 -5.91
N LYS A 72 19.81 12.62 -5.13
CA LYS A 72 18.41 12.85 -4.78
C LYS A 72 18.03 12.28 -3.43
N LEU A 73 16.92 12.77 -2.89
CA LEU A 73 16.15 12.15 -1.80
C LEU A 73 14.75 11.77 -2.28
N ILE A 74 14.20 10.70 -1.72
CA ILE A 74 12.80 10.31 -1.90
C ILE A 74 12.09 10.21 -0.57
N THR A 75 10.75 10.37 -0.56
CA THR A 75 9.94 10.08 0.61
C THR A 75 9.47 8.63 0.57
N GLY A 76 9.51 7.96 1.72
CA GLY A 76 9.04 6.58 1.87
C GLY A 76 9.96 5.55 1.22
N GLY A 77 9.37 4.63 0.48
CA GLY A 77 10.04 3.50 -0.19
C GLY A 77 9.40 2.16 0.15
N VAL A 78 9.45 1.22 -0.77
CA VAL A 78 8.71 -0.04 -0.69
C VAL A 78 9.34 -1.13 0.17
N SER A 79 10.61 -0.97 0.57
CA SER A 79 11.39 -2.05 1.19
C SER A 79 10.90 -2.48 2.57
N SER A 80 10.29 -1.57 3.35
CA SER A 80 9.81 -1.89 4.71
C SER A 80 8.29 -1.91 4.85
N ARG A 81 7.56 -1.44 3.84
CA ARG A 81 6.07 -1.31 3.87
C ARG A 81 5.52 -0.52 5.07
N LEU A 82 6.32 0.30 5.75
CA LEU A 82 5.82 1.15 6.83
C LEU A 82 5.08 2.34 6.23
N PHE A 83 5.80 3.19 5.51
CA PHE A 83 5.26 4.21 4.63
C PHE A 83 5.96 4.09 3.29
N ILE A 84 5.18 4.06 2.21
CA ILE A 84 5.71 4.02 0.86
C ILE A 84 5.86 5.40 0.26
N GLY A 85 5.34 6.42 0.93
CA GLY A 85 5.43 7.83 0.60
C GLY A 85 5.32 8.73 1.82
N ALA A 86 5.19 10.03 1.59
CA ALA A 86 4.81 10.99 2.62
C ALA A 86 3.30 11.01 2.77
N ILE A 87 2.80 10.86 4.00
CA ILE A 87 1.36 10.93 4.28
C ILE A 87 0.79 12.30 3.88
N SER A 88 -0.45 12.33 3.39
CA SER A 88 -1.06 13.53 2.79
C SER A 88 -1.07 14.74 3.73
N GLU A 89 -1.28 14.51 5.02
CA GLU A 89 -1.27 15.56 6.05
C GLU A 89 0.10 16.23 6.21
N SER A 90 1.18 15.51 5.91
CA SER A 90 2.56 15.99 5.99
C SER A 90 3.11 16.51 4.67
N TRP A 91 2.40 16.30 3.56
CA TRP A 91 2.91 16.60 2.23
C TRP A 91 3.33 18.06 2.05
N ARG A 92 2.55 19.02 2.58
CA ARG A 92 2.87 20.43 2.53
C ARG A 92 4.21 20.80 3.21
N PHE A 93 4.63 20.02 4.21
CA PHE A 93 5.96 20.18 4.80
C PHE A 93 7.04 19.82 3.78
N PHE A 94 6.92 18.67 3.11
CA PHE A 94 7.90 18.22 2.11
C PHE A 94 7.97 19.15 0.89
N GLU A 95 6.82 19.65 0.40
CA GLU A 95 6.79 20.67 -0.66
C GLU A 95 7.62 21.91 -0.30
N LYS A 96 7.49 22.41 0.94
CA LYS A 96 8.26 23.56 1.42
C LYS A 96 9.76 23.25 1.53
N GLN A 97 10.14 21.99 1.65
CA GLN A 97 11.55 21.55 1.62
C GLN A 97 12.05 21.28 0.19
N GLY A 98 11.26 21.56 -0.84
CA GLY A 98 11.64 21.42 -2.24
C GLY A 98 11.40 20.02 -2.83
N PHE A 99 10.62 19.16 -2.17
CA PHE A 99 10.18 17.90 -2.76
C PHE A 99 9.06 18.15 -3.77
N VAL A 100 9.12 17.42 -4.90
CA VAL A 100 8.09 17.41 -5.94
C VAL A 100 7.40 16.05 -5.91
N SER A 101 6.05 16.05 -5.98
CA SER A 101 5.29 14.81 -6.09
C SER A 101 5.43 14.22 -7.49
N VAL A 102 5.82 12.95 -7.56
CA VAL A 102 5.86 12.16 -8.81
C VAL A 102 4.73 11.14 -8.88
N GLY A 103 3.89 11.06 -7.85
CA GLY A 103 2.74 10.19 -7.80
C GLY A 103 2.07 10.18 -6.43
N LYS A 104 0.91 9.52 -6.39
CA LYS A 104 0.11 9.33 -5.17
C LYS A 104 -0.47 7.93 -5.17
N CYS A 105 -0.58 7.33 -3.99
CA CYS A 105 -1.38 6.13 -3.79
C CYS A 105 -2.30 6.28 -2.58
N ASP A 106 -3.29 5.41 -2.52
CA ASP A 106 -4.21 5.31 -1.40
C ASP A 106 -4.14 3.90 -0.81
N GLU A 107 -4.23 3.79 0.50
CA GLU A 107 -4.54 2.57 1.20
C GLU A 107 -5.99 2.62 1.64
N MET A 108 -6.72 1.53 1.46
CA MET A 108 -8.14 1.52 1.70
C MET A 108 -8.54 0.41 2.66
N ILE A 109 -9.62 0.62 3.37
CA ILE A 109 -10.15 -0.32 4.35
C ILE A 109 -11.66 -0.47 4.19
N LEU A 110 -12.16 -1.66 4.46
CA LEU A 110 -13.58 -1.95 4.57
C LEU A 110 -13.83 -2.82 5.81
N LYS A 111 -14.73 -2.37 6.69
CA LYS A 111 -15.18 -3.17 7.84
C LYS A 111 -16.16 -4.23 7.36
N LEU A 112 -15.81 -5.49 7.58
CA LEU A 112 -16.54 -6.61 7.00
C LEU A 112 -17.87 -6.91 7.70
N VAL A 113 -18.03 -6.48 8.96
CA VAL A 113 -19.30 -6.68 9.71
C VAL A 113 -20.51 -6.09 8.98
N ASP A 114 -20.33 -4.97 8.29
CA ASP A 114 -21.41 -4.27 7.58
C ASP A 114 -21.50 -4.62 6.09
N PHE A 115 -20.56 -5.43 5.57
CA PHE A 115 -20.53 -5.77 4.17
C PHE A 115 -21.60 -6.79 3.79
N GLN A 116 -22.29 -6.54 2.70
CA GLN A 116 -23.37 -7.40 2.16
C GLN A 116 -23.29 -7.41 0.64
N LEU A 117 -22.83 -8.53 0.08
CA LEU A 117 -22.64 -8.72 -1.37
C LEU A 117 -23.95 -8.57 -2.15
N ASP A 118 -25.05 -9.09 -1.60
CA ASP A 118 -26.39 -9.09 -2.21
C ASP A 118 -27.02 -7.70 -2.35
N LYS A 119 -26.47 -6.70 -1.65
CA LYS A 119 -26.89 -5.30 -1.77
C LYS A 119 -26.15 -4.50 -2.83
N LEU A 120 -25.16 -5.10 -3.45
CA LEU A 120 -24.37 -4.45 -4.49
C LEU A 120 -25.00 -4.68 -5.88
N ALA A 121 -25.12 -3.63 -6.68
CA ALA A 121 -25.53 -3.73 -8.07
C ALA A 121 -24.33 -4.15 -8.94
N LEU A 122 -24.09 -5.45 -9.03
CA LEU A 122 -22.98 -6.06 -9.77
C LEU A 122 -23.53 -6.81 -10.99
N HIS A 123 -22.81 -6.80 -12.10
CA HIS A 123 -23.23 -7.38 -13.38
C HIS A 123 -22.14 -8.23 -14.04
N GLY A 124 -21.02 -8.48 -13.37
CA GLY A 124 -19.94 -9.29 -13.93
C GLY A 124 -20.32 -10.76 -14.13
N SER A 125 -21.21 -11.29 -13.26
CA SER A 125 -21.73 -12.67 -13.34
C SER A 125 -22.62 -12.93 -14.54
N ASP A 126 -23.09 -11.87 -15.22
CA ASP A 126 -23.84 -12.04 -16.48
C ASP A 126 -22.96 -12.61 -17.60
N ILE A 127 -21.64 -12.46 -17.49
CA ILE A 127 -20.67 -12.83 -18.53
C ILE A 127 -19.46 -13.64 -18.01
N ALA A 128 -19.25 -13.73 -16.71
CA ALA A 128 -18.08 -14.38 -16.12
C ALA A 128 -18.45 -15.37 -15.02
N GLU A 129 -17.67 -16.44 -14.92
CA GLU A 129 -17.69 -17.41 -13.83
C GLU A 129 -16.57 -17.08 -12.83
N TYR A 130 -16.86 -17.19 -11.54
CA TYR A 130 -15.95 -16.85 -10.45
C TYR A 130 -15.59 -18.06 -9.61
N GLY A 131 -14.32 -18.19 -9.24
CA GLY A 131 -13.88 -19.29 -8.38
C GLY A 131 -12.41 -19.23 -8.03
N TRP A 132 -12.01 -20.18 -7.17
CA TRP A 132 -10.62 -20.42 -6.87
C TRP A 132 -9.94 -21.00 -8.10
N PHE A 133 -8.68 -20.60 -8.30
CA PHE A 133 -7.91 -21.06 -9.44
C PHE A 133 -7.46 -22.52 -9.23
N ASP A 134 -7.81 -23.36 -10.17
CA ASP A 134 -7.52 -24.81 -10.21
C ASP A 134 -6.68 -25.24 -11.42
N GLY A 135 -6.17 -24.25 -12.17
CA GLY A 135 -5.42 -24.48 -13.42
C GLY A 135 -3.92 -24.56 -13.24
N ASN A 136 -3.21 -24.52 -14.37
CA ASN A 136 -1.75 -24.47 -14.39
C ASN A 136 -1.25 -23.06 -14.04
N LEU A 137 -0.23 -22.98 -13.18
CA LEU A 137 0.40 -21.69 -12.78
C LEU A 137 0.94 -20.90 -13.98
N GLU A 138 1.32 -21.56 -15.07
CA GLU A 138 1.79 -20.89 -16.28
C GLU A 138 0.67 -20.13 -16.98
N ASP A 139 -0.55 -20.66 -16.97
CA ASP A 139 -1.72 -19.99 -17.56
C ASP A 139 -2.08 -18.71 -16.80
N ILE A 140 -2.09 -18.77 -15.46
CA ILE A 140 -2.35 -17.57 -14.66
C ILE A 140 -1.22 -16.55 -14.80
N ARG A 141 0.03 -16.95 -14.79
CA ARG A 141 1.17 -16.05 -14.97
C ARG A 141 1.14 -15.37 -16.35
N SER A 142 0.74 -16.09 -17.39
CA SER A 142 0.52 -15.51 -18.72
C SER A 142 -0.57 -14.45 -18.71
N ALA A 143 -1.69 -14.67 -18.01
CA ALA A 143 -2.74 -13.66 -17.84
C ALA A 143 -2.27 -12.45 -17.02
N VAL A 144 -1.48 -12.68 -15.97
CA VAL A 144 -0.89 -11.65 -15.10
C VAL A 144 0.08 -10.78 -15.89
N SER A 145 0.96 -11.36 -16.71
CA SER A 145 1.95 -10.62 -17.51
C SER A 145 1.31 -9.64 -18.50
N LEU A 146 0.10 -9.93 -18.99
CA LEU A 146 -0.68 -9.01 -19.84
C LEU A 146 -1.17 -7.76 -19.09
N VAL A 147 -1.15 -7.79 -17.76
CA VAL A 147 -1.57 -6.67 -16.90
C VAL A 147 -0.36 -5.96 -16.32
N ASP A 148 0.52 -6.70 -15.67
CA ASP A 148 1.79 -6.21 -15.09
C ASP A 148 2.77 -7.39 -14.95
N GLU A 149 3.83 -7.37 -15.73
CA GLU A 149 4.88 -8.41 -15.74
C GLU A 149 5.53 -8.56 -14.36
N SER A 150 5.71 -7.46 -13.62
CA SER A 150 6.35 -7.48 -12.30
C SER A 150 5.55 -8.25 -11.25
N TRP A 151 4.25 -8.47 -11.48
CA TRP A 151 3.39 -9.22 -10.55
C TRP A 151 3.51 -10.73 -10.69
N THR A 152 4.05 -11.25 -11.80
CA THR A 152 4.17 -12.70 -12.06
C THR A 152 4.91 -13.44 -10.96
N GLN A 153 5.89 -12.79 -10.33
CA GLN A 153 6.67 -13.32 -9.21
C GLN A 153 5.84 -13.63 -7.94
N TYR A 154 4.66 -13.06 -7.79
CA TYR A 154 3.78 -13.28 -6.63
C TYR A 154 2.81 -14.44 -6.84
N PHE A 155 2.60 -14.88 -8.08
CA PHE A 155 1.72 -16.00 -8.43
C PHE A 155 2.50 -17.31 -8.46
N ILE A 156 2.88 -17.78 -7.25
CA ILE A 156 3.75 -18.96 -7.05
C ILE A 156 3.00 -20.19 -6.50
N ASN A 157 1.79 -19.98 -5.97
CA ASN A 157 0.93 -21.02 -5.41
C ASN A 157 -0.52 -20.76 -5.84
N SER A 158 -1.24 -21.81 -6.26
CA SER A 158 -2.63 -21.70 -6.70
C SER A 158 -3.64 -21.56 -5.56
N GLU A 159 -3.28 -21.94 -4.33
CA GLU A 159 -4.22 -22.01 -3.19
C GLU A 159 -4.85 -20.67 -2.80
N ASN A 160 -4.20 -19.57 -3.11
CA ASN A 160 -4.65 -18.22 -2.74
C ASN A 160 -5.01 -17.35 -3.95
N ILE A 161 -5.21 -17.93 -5.12
CA ILE A 161 -5.57 -17.21 -6.34
C ILE A 161 -7.08 -17.34 -6.57
N TYR A 162 -7.76 -16.22 -6.68
CA TYR A 162 -9.17 -16.15 -7.08
C TYR A 162 -9.28 -15.54 -8.47
N VAL A 163 -10.10 -16.12 -9.33
CA VAL A 163 -10.21 -15.72 -10.74
C VAL A 163 -11.64 -15.51 -11.17
N ALA A 164 -11.81 -14.71 -12.24
CA ALA A 164 -12.99 -14.68 -13.06
C ALA A 164 -12.64 -15.20 -14.45
N LYS A 165 -13.43 -16.12 -15.00
CA LYS A 165 -13.26 -16.69 -16.33
C LYS A 165 -14.44 -16.29 -17.25
N VAL A 166 -14.15 -15.94 -18.49
CA VAL A 166 -15.13 -15.69 -19.55
C VAL A 166 -14.90 -16.73 -20.64
N ASN A 167 -15.87 -17.57 -20.92
CA ASN A 167 -15.75 -18.69 -21.85
C ASN A 167 -14.52 -19.58 -21.58
N GLY A 168 -14.21 -19.81 -20.29
CA GLY A 168 -13.07 -20.62 -19.86
C GLY A 168 -11.73 -19.89 -19.84
N GLU A 169 -11.64 -18.65 -20.34
CA GLU A 169 -10.43 -17.86 -20.37
C GLU A 169 -10.34 -16.96 -19.12
N ILE A 170 -9.14 -16.84 -18.51
CA ILE A 170 -8.91 -15.97 -17.35
C ILE A 170 -9.10 -14.51 -17.77
N ALA A 171 -10.14 -13.88 -17.24
CA ALA A 171 -10.50 -12.50 -17.52
C ALA A 171 -10.01 -11.53 -16.43
N SER A 172 -10.09 -11.97 -15.17
CA SER A 172 -9.62 -11.18 -14.02
C SER A 172 -9.07 -12.12 -12.94
N PHE A 173 -8.21 -11.61 -12.09
CA PHE A 173 -7.52 -12.38 -11.06
C PHE A 173 -7.16 -11.50 -9.87
N CYS A 174 -6.98 -12.13 -8.71
CA CYS A 174 -6.33 -11.54 -7.55
C CYS A 174 -5.73 -12.61 -6.65
N LEU A 175 -4.78 -12.19 -5.82
CA LEU A 175 -4.31 -12.96 -4.65
C LEU A 175 -5.23 -12.67 -3.47
N VAL A 176 -5.47 -13.67 -2.62
CA VAL A 176 -6.27 -13.52 -1.41
C VAL A 176 -5.43 -13.90 -0.20
N ASP A 177 -5.21 -12.94 0.68
CA ASP A 177 -4.50 -13.16 1.95
C ASP A 177 -5.50 -13.08 3.11
N ILE A 178 -5.70 -14.20 3.81
CA ILE A 178 -6.56 -14.30 4.99
C ILE A 178 -5.83 -14.05 6.31
N ASN A 179 -4.53 -13.76 6.26
CA ASN A 179 -3.71 -13.54 7.45
C ASN A 179 -2.71 -12.40 7.19
N CYS A 180 -3.21 -11.29 6.71
CA CYS A 180 -2.39 -10.14 6.37
C CYS A 180 -1.70 -9.56 7.60
N GLN A 181 -0.38 -9.80 7.71
CA GLN A 181 0.47 -9.27 8.78
C GLN A 181 1.05 -7.88 8.41
N ASN A 182 0.79 -7.40 7.20
CA ASN A 182 1.49 -6.26 6.60
C ASN A 182 0.64 -5.00 6.48
N TYR A 183 -0.31 -4.75 7.36
CA TYR A 183 -1.05 -3.49 7.36
C TYR A 183 -0.46 -2.48 8.36
N LEU A 184 -0.79 -1.20 8.19
CA LEU A 184 -0.14 -0.09 8.91
C LEU A 184 -0.52 0.06 10.38
N THR A 185 -1.59 -0.58 10.85
CA THR A 185 -2.13 -0.35 12.20
C THR A 185 -2.39 -1.66 12.92
N ASP A 186 -2.13 -1.71 14.23
CA ASP A 186 -2.45 -2.86 15.08
C ASP A 186 -3.89 -2.79 15.66
N LYS A 187 -4.70 -1.86 15.15
CA LYS A 187 -6.08 -1.66 15.61
C LYS A 187 -7.00 -2.86 15.35
N TYR A 188 -6.73 -3.60 14.27
CA TYR A 188 -7.50 -4.77 13.88
C TYR A 188 -6.63 -6.01 14.02
N ARG A 189 -7.24 -7.11 14.50
CA ARG A 189 -6.49 -8.36 14.75
C ARG A 189 -6.56 -9.33 13.57
N LYS A 190 -7.65 -9.28 12.82
CA LYS A 190 -7.91 -10.18 11.69
C LYS A 190 -8.10 -9.33 10.43
N VAL A 191 -7.08 -9.27 9.63
CA VAL A 191 -7.06 -8.48 8.39
C VAL A 191 -6.90 -9.40 7.20
N GLY A 192 -7.87 -9.35 6.28
CA GLY A 192 -7.77 -10.00 4.98
C GLY A 192 -7.45 -8.98 3.89
N MET A 193 -6.86 -9.43 2.78
CA MET A 193 -6.45 -8.53 1.71
C MET A 193 -6.59 -9.21 0.34
N PRO A 194 -7.35 -8.63 -0.61
CA PRO A 194 -7.18 -8.90 -2.03
C PRO A 194 -5.97 -8.10 -2.54
N GLY A 195 -4.99 -8.79 -3.11
CA GLY A 195 -3.78 -8.20 -3.68
C GLY A 195 -3.62 -8.49 -5.16
N CYS A 196 -2.78 -7.74 -5.86
CA CYS A 196 -2.54 -7.92 -7.30
C CYS A 196 -3.83 -8.08 -8.13
N VAL A 197 -4.80 -7.20 -7.87
CA VAL A 197 -6.10 -7.24 -8.56
C VAL A 197 -5.92 -6.78 -10.00
N GLY A 198 -6.06 -7.69 -10.95
CA GLY A 198 -5.84 -7.44 -12.37
C GLY A 198 -7.01 -7.86 -13.26
N THR A 199 -7.16 -7.17 -14.39
CA THR A 199 -8.08 -7.55 -15.47
C THR A 199 -7.33 -7.50 -16.79
N VAL A 200 -7.33 -8.61 -17.49
CA VAL A 200 -6.75 -8.71 -18.83
C VAL A 200 -7.38 -7.65 -19.75
N PRO A 201 -6.58 -6.88 -20.52
CA PRO A 201 -7.05 -5.67 -21.22
C PRO A 201 -8.36 -5.84 -22.01
N LYS A 202 -8.52 -6.94 -22.75
CA LYS A 202 -9.72 -7.19 -23.57
C LYS A 202 -11.01 -7.39 -22.78
N PHE A 203 -10.93 -7.67 -21.46
CA PHE A 203 -12.08 -7.88 -20.58
C PHE A 203 -12.36 -6.70 -19.65
N ARG A 204 -11.66 -5.58 -19.80
CA ARG A 204 -11.87 -4.38 -19.00
C ARG A 204 -13.23 -3.72 -19.28
N ASN A 205 -13.68 -2.91 -18.31
CA ASN A 205 -14.92 -2.12 -18.38
C ASN A 205 -16.24 -2.93 -18.40
N ASN A 206 -16.20 -4.21 -18.03
CA ASN A 206 -17.38 -5.09 -17.98
C ASN A 206 -17.83 -5.43 -16.55
N GLY A 207 -17.32 -4.74 -15.53
CA GLY A 207 -17.70 -4.98 -14.13
C GLY A 207 -17.08 -6.24 -13.49
N ILE A 208 -16.41 -7.11 -14.27
CA ILE A 208 -15.91 -8.42 -13.84
C ILE A 208 -15.02 -8.31 -12.59
N ALA A 209 -13.99 -7.46 -12.62
CA ALA A 209 -13.07 -7.34 -11.48
C ALA A 209 -13.75 -6.75 -10.24
N LEU A 210 -14.72 -5.84 -10.41
CA LEU A 210 -15.42 -5.26 -9.27
C LEU A 210 -16.21 -6.32 -8.53
N GLU A 211 -16.93 -7.17 -9.27
CA GLU A 211 -17.65 -8.28 -8.69
C GLU A 211 -16.70 -9.33 -8.09
N MET A 212 -15.57 -9.62 -8.77
CA MET A 212 -14.55 -10.52 -8.22
C MET A 212 -14.06 -10.06 -6.85
N VAL A 213 -13.71 -8.78 -6.72
CA VAL A 213 -13.25 -8.23 -5.42
C VAL A 213 -14.38 -8.24 -4.39
N ALA A 214 -15.63 -7.95 -4.79
CA ALA A 214 -16.77 -8.04 -3.88
C ALA A 214 -16.98 -9.46 -3.35
N ARG A 215 -16.85 -10.48 -4.20
CA ARG A 215 -16.93 -11.91 -3.80
C ARG A 215 -15.79 -12.32 -2.88
N VAL A 216 -14.56 -11.88 -3.16
CA VAL A 216 -13.41 -12.08 -2.28
C VAL A 216 -13.63 -11.36 -0.94
N THR A 217 -14.22 -10.18 -0.93
CA THR A 217 -14.55 -9.44 0.29
C THR A 217 -15.57 -10.20 1.15
N GLU A 218 -16.59 -10.79 0.52
CA GLU A 218 -17.55 -11.67 1.23
C GLU A 218 -16.85 -12.92 1.79
N TYR A 219 -16.00 -13.57 0.98
CA TYR A 219 -15.21 -14.70 1.45
C TYR A 219 -14.34 -14.33 2.68
N LEU A 220 -13.67 -13.19 2.68
CA LEU A 220 -12.88 -12.72 3.82
C LEU A 220 -13.75 -12.54 5.08
N LYS A 221 -14.98 -12.03 4.91
CA LYS A 221 -15.96 -11.94 5.99
C LYS A 221 -16.33 -13.33 6.54
N ASP A 222 -16.59 -14.29 5.65
CA ASP A 222 -16.95 -15.68 6.03
C ASP A 222 -15.78 -16.39 6.73
N GLN A 223 -14.53 -16.02 6.42
CA GLN A 223 -13.34 -16.47 7.15
C GLN A 223 -13.18 -15.77 8.51
N GLY A 224 -14.09 -14.89 8.88
CA GLY A 224 -14.10 -14.19 10.17
C GLY A 224 -13.04 -13.10 10.28
N MET A 225 -12.68 -12.47 9.16
CA MET A 225 -11.84 -11.28 9.18
C MET A 225 -12.63 -10.06 9.68
N ASP A 226 -11.97 -9.17 10.44
CA ASP A 226 -12.59 -7.93 10.93
C ASP A 226 -12.71 -6.89 9.82
N VAL A 227 -11.67 -6.82 8.98
CA VAL A 227 -11.55 -5.86 7.89
C VAL A 227 -10.91 -6.48 6.65
N SER A 228 -11.28 -5.94 5.50
CA SER A 228 -10.54 -6.12 4.26
C SER A 228 -9.73 -4.86 3.96
N PHE A 229 -8.48 -5.04 3.56
CA PHE A 229 -7.52 -3.96 3.32
C PHE A 229 -7.04 -3.99 1.88
N ILE A 230 -6.98 -2.83 1.23
CA ILE A 230 -6.37 -2.64 -0.08
C ILE A 230 -5.11 -1.83 0.12
N PHE A 231 -3.99 -2.42 -0.24
CA PHE A 231 -2.69 -1.81 -0.12
C PHE A 231 -2.25 -1.23 -1.46
N PHE A 232 -1.78 0.02 -1.46
CA PHE A 232 -1.14 0.65 -2.60
C PHE A 232 -2.01 0.70 -3.87
N THR A 233 -3.10 1.48 -3.83
CA THR A 233 -3.94 1.62 -5.02
C THR A 233 -3.93 3.03 -5.61
N GLY A 234 -3.91 3.13 -6.94
CA GLY A 234 -4.15 4.37 -7.69
C GLY A 234 -5.61 4.56 -8.11
N VAL A 235 -6.49 3.61 -7.77
CA VAL A 235 -7.88 3.58 -8.25
C VAL A 235 -8.90 3.54 -7.10
N ALA A 236 -8.68 4.33 -6.06
CA ALA A 236 -9.51 4.36 -4.84
C ALA A 236 -11.01 4.50 -5.16
N LYS A 237 -11.40 5.43 -6.04
CA LYS A 237 -12.81 5.63 -6.45
C LYS A 237 -13.47 4.38 -7.04
N TRP A 238 -12.68 3.47 -7.58
CA TRP A 238 -13.19 2.21 -8.11
C TRP A 238 -13.56 1.25 -6.97
N TYR A 239 -12.73 1.14 -5.94
CA TYR A 239 -13.00 0.33 -4.74
C TYR A 239 -14.11 0.93 -3.86
N GLU A 240 -14.29 2.26 -3.86
CA GLU A 240 -15.40 2.92 -3.15
C GLU A 240 -16.77 2.41 -3.59
N LYS A 241 -16.91 1.95 -4.84
CA LYS A 241 -18.17 1.40 -5.38
C LYS A 241 -18.67 0.17 -4.62
N ILE A 242 -17.79 -0.54 -3.94
CA ILE A 242 -18.13 -1.72 -3.12
C ILE A 242 -17.90 -1.48 -1.63
N GLY A 243 -17.75 -0.22 -1.21
CA GLY A 243 -17.78 0.21 0.19
C GLY A 243 -16.41 0.42 0.85
N TYR A 244 -15.30 0.21 0.15
CA TYR A 244 -14.00 0.60 0.69
C TYR A 244 -13.90 2.09 0.87
N ARG A 245 -13.12 2.51 1.87
CA ARG A 245 -12.84 3.91 2.15
C ARG A 245 -11.35 4.13 2.28
N THR A 246 -10.86 5.25 1.80
CA THR A 246 -9.45 5.62 1.98
C THR A 246 -9.12 5.70 3.46
N PHE A 247 -8.13 4.92 3.86
CA PHE A 247 -7.55 4.89 5.19
C PHE A 247 -6.37 5.84 5.31
N LEU A 248 -5.52 5.86 4.28
CA LEU A 248 -4.32 6.66 4.18
C LEU A 248 -4.07 7.05 2.73
N SER A 249 -3.59 8.27 2.51
CA SER A 249 -3.07 8.72 1.22
C SER A 249 -1.62 9.10 1.37
N GLU A 250 -0.78 8.71 0.41
CA GLU A 250 0.66 8.95 0.43
C GLU A 250 1.14 9.52 -0.90
N TYR A 251 2.04 10.50 -0.81
CA TYR A 251 2.68 11.13 -1.96
C TYR A 251 4.12 10.62 -2.13
N PHE A 252 4.46 10.23 -3.34
CA PHE A 252 5.83 9.90 -3.71
C PHE A 252 6.59 11.18 -4.01
N GLY A 253 7.39 11.63 -3.05
CA GLY A 253 8.19 12.83 -3.14
C GLY A 253 9.59 12.54 -3.64
N VAL A 254 10.09 13.39 -4.54
CA VAL A 254 11.48 13.37 -4.98
C VAL A 254 12.04 14.79 -4.84
N LYS A 255 13.26 14.91 -4.29
CA LYS A 255 14.03 16.14 -4.26
C LYS A 255 15.40 15.89 -4.86
N GLN A 256 15.80 16.65 -5.86
CA GLN A 256 17.17 16.63 -6.39
C GLN A 256 18.10 17.37 -5.42
N LEU A 257 19.27 16.82 -5.19
CA LEU A 257 20.35 17.42 -4.44
C LEU A 257 21.28 18.13 -5.44
N GLY A 258 21.66 19.34 -5.14
CA GLY A 258 22.55 20.16 -6.00
C GLY A 258 24.00 19.74 -5.95
#